data_9ae9dc85ffd0caa930bc172c76131b81
#
_entry.id   9ae9dc85ffd0caa930bc172c76131b81
#
_cell.length_a   1.000
_cell.length_b   1.000
_cell.length_c   1.000
_cell.angle_alpha   90.00
_cell.angle_beta   90.00
_cell.angle_gamma   90.00
#
_symmetry.space_group_name_H-M   'P 1'
#
loop_
_entity.id
_entity.type
_entity.pdbx_description
1 polymer ?
#
loop_
_entity_poly.entity_id
_entity_poly.type
_entity_poly.pdbx_seq_one_letter_code
_entity_poly.pdbx_strand_id
1 'polypeptide(L)'
;AKDEKGRLLCGAALGITANVLDRVEALMKAQVDVVVLDSAHGHSENVLRCVRMIKEKYPELQVIAGNVATGEATRALIEAGVDAVKVGIGPGSICTTRVVAGIGVPQITAVMDCYEVANRYGVPIIADGGIKYSGDITKSIAAGANVCMMGSMFAGCDESPGTFELYQGRKFKVYRGMGSIAAMENGSKDRYFQQDAKKLVPEGVEGRVAYKGHVEAVSY
;
A
#
# COMPACT_ATOMS: atom_id res chain seq x y z
N ALA A 1 -7.92 -10.00 13.03
CA ALA A 1 -8.60 -11.19 12.55
C ALA A 1 -7.76 -12.43 12.88
N LYS A 2 -8.41 -13.56 13.17
CA LYS A 2 -7.76 -14.83 13.49
C LYS A 2 -8.39 -15.93 12.65
N ASP A 3 -7.59 -16.96 12.36
CA ASP A 3 -8.08 -18.20 11.74
C ASP A 3 -8.80 -19.11 12.76
N GLU A 4 -9.32 -20.24 12.28
CA GLU A 4 -10.02 -21.23 13.11
C GLU A 4 -9.16 -21.84 14.23
N LYS A 5 -7.83 -21.76 14.10
CA LYS A 5 -6.85 -22.22 15.10
C LYS A 5 -6.43 -21.10 16.07
N GLY A 6 -7.02 -19.90 15.96
CA GLY A 6 -6.69 -18.74 16.77
C GLY A 6 -5.40 -18.02 16.37
N ARG A 7 -4.79 -18.40 15.25
CA ARG A 7 -3.60 -17.77 14.67
C ARG A 7 -4.00 -16.44 14.01
N LEU A 8 -3.17 -15.39 14.17
CA LEU A 8 -3.38 -14.12 13.48
C LEU A 8 -3.25 -14.31 11.96
N LEU A 9 -4.19 -13.75 11.21
CA LEU A 9 -4.08 -13.65 9.76
C LEU A 9 -2.96 -12.68 9.41
N CYS A 10 -2.09 -13.10 8.49
CA CYS A 10 -0.89 -12.36 8.10
C CYS A 10 -0.83 -12.11 6.60
N GLY A 11 -0.45 -10.89 6.22
CA GLY A 11 -0.16 -10.52 4.83
C GLY A 11 1.31 -10.19 4.62
N ALA A 12 1.80 -10.39 3.40
CA ALA A 12 3.17 -10.06 3.02
C ALA A 12 3.22 -9.29 1.69
N ALA A 13 4.05 -8.23 1.65
CA ALA A 13 4.27 -7.46 0.43
C ALA A 13 5.24 -8.18 -0.52
N LEU A 14 4.95 -8.06 -1.80
CA LEU A 14 5.76 -8.54 -2.91
C LEU A 14 6.19 -7.35 -3.78
N GLY A 15 7.46 -7.35 -4.19
CA GLY A 15 7.95 -6.52 -5.28
C GLY A 15 7.72 -7.17 -6.64
N ILE A 16 7.87 -6.38 -7.70
CA ILE A 16 7.77 -6.84 -9.09
C ILE A 16 9.18 -7.25 -9.54
N THR A 17 9.62 -8.39 -9.07
CA THR A 17 10.96 -8.94 -9.34
C THR A 17 10.88 -10.19 -10.18
N ALA A 18 11.97 -10.53 -10.87
CA ALA A 18 12.04 -11.74 -11.70
C ALA A 18 11.80 -13.05 -10.90
N ASN A 19 12.13 -13.01 -9.60
CA ASN A 19 11.99 -14.16 -8.68
C ASN A 19 10.77 -14.06 -7.77
N VAL A 20 9.73 -13.32 -8.17
CA VAL A 20 8.51 -13.13 -7.35
C VAL A 20 7.88 -14.45 -6.92
N LEU A 21 7.87 -15.48 -7.80
CA LEU A 21 7.31 -16.79 -7.48
C LEU A 21 8.09 -17.55 -6.41
N ASP A 22 9.42 -17.40 -6.36
CA ASP A 22 10.24 -18.03 -5.30
C ASP A 22 9.89 -17.44 -3.94
N ARG A 23 9.69 -16.12 -3.90
CA ARG A 23 9.23 -15.44 -2.69
C ARG A 23 7.81 -15.85 -2.28
N VAL A 24 6.90 -15.96 -3.23
CA VAL A 24 5.53 -16.46 -2.97
C VAL A 24 5.58 -17.88 -2.42
N GLU A 25 6.40 -18.77 -3.00
CA GLU A 25 6.55 -20.15 -2.52
C GLU A 25 7.06 -20.19 -1.06
N ALA A 26 8.05 -19.37 -0.73
CA ALA A 26 8.56 -19.27 0.64
C ALA A 26 7.48 -18.76 1.62
N LEU A 27 6.69 -17.78 1.20
CA LEU A 27 5.58 -17.24 2.00
C LEU A 27 4.45 -18.27 2.18
N MET A 28 4.13 -19.04 1.15
CA MET A 28 3.15 -20.14 1.23
C MET A 28 3.62 -21.23 2.21
N LYS A 29 4.90 -21.58 2.20
CA LYS A 29 5.48 -22.50 3.21
C LYS A 29 5.41 -21.94 4.63
N ALA A 30 5.50 -20.61 4.78
CA ALA A 30 5.31 -19.90 6.05
C ALA A 30 3.83 -19.66 6.40
N GLN A 31 2.89 -20.17 5.61
CA GLN A 31 1.44 -20.07 5.82
C GLN A 31 0.92 -18.63 5.81
N VAL A 32 1.36 -17.82 4.83
CA VAL A 32 0.79 -16.49 4.59
C VAL A 32 -0.66 -16.61 4.14
N ASP A 33 -1.51 -15.70 4.61
CA ASP A 33 -2.94 -15.71 4.26
C ASP A 33 -3.24 -14.84 3.03
N VAL A 34 -2.46 -13.76 2.82
CA VAL A 34 -2.63 -12.86 1.69
C VAL A 34 -1.30 -12.28 1.25
N VAL A 35 -1.12 -12.07 -0.05
CA VAL A 35 0.02 -11.34 -0.58
C VAL A 35 -0.41 -10.03 -1.22
N VAL A 36 0.46 -9.02 -1.15
CA VAL A 36 0.20 -7.69 -1.69
C VAL A 36 1.28 -7.34 -2.71
N LEU A 37 0.92 -7.29 -3.98
CA LEU A 37 1.75 -6.70 -5.03
C LEU A 37 1.65 -5.18 -4.94
N ASP A 38 2.68 -4.56 -4.36
CA ASP A 38 2.70 -3.14 -4.05
C ASP A 38 3.61 -2.38 -5.02
N SER A 39 3.02 -1.52 -5.84
CA SER A 39 3.70 -0.74 -6.88
C SER A 39 3.25 0.71 -6.87
N ALA A 40 4.13 1.63 -7.25
CA ALA A 40 3.79 3.03 -7.49
C ALA A 40 2.90 3.20 -8.75
N HIS A 41 2.86 2.21 -9.64
CA HIS A 41 2.03 2.19 -10.85
C HIS A 41 1.47 0.78 -11.08
N GLY A 42 0.31 0.49 -10.48
CA GLY A 42 -0.35 -0.82 -10.56
C GLY A 42 -0.87 -1.16 -11.97
N HIS A 43 -1.18 -0.17 -12.79
CA HIS A 43 -1.62 -0.35 -14.17
C HIS A 43 -0.43 -0.51 -15.13
N SER A 44 0.51 -1.36 -14.79
CA SER A 44 1.63 -1.71 -15.67
C SER A 44 1.58 -3.18 -16.04
N GLU A 45 2.02 -3.52 -17.27
CA GLU A 45 2.01 -4.90 -17.75
C GLU A 45 2.82 -5.84 -16.83
N ASN A 46 3.88 -5.33 -16.22
CA ASN A 46 4.67 -6.12 -15.27
C ASN A 46 3.86 -6.52 -14.02
N VAL A 47 3.04 -5.63 -13.49
CA VAL A 47 2.14 -5.93 -12.35
C VAL A 47 1.08 -6.93 -12.78
N LEU A 48 0.41 -6.69 -13.90
CA LEU A 48 -0.66 -7.56 -14.42
C LEU A 48 -0.13 -8.97 -14.68
N ARG A 49 1.06 -9.07 -15.29
CA ARG A 49 1.73 -10.36 -15.52
C ARG A 49 2.04 -11.08 -14.20
N CYS A 50 2.58 -10.38 -13.20
CA CYS A 50 2.86 -10.98 -11.89
C CYS A 50 1.59 -11.50 -11.22
N VAL A 51 0.48 -10.77 -11.28
CA VAL A 51 -0.81 -11.23 -10.76
C VAL A 51 -1.22 -12.54 -11.44
N ARG A 52 -1.22 -12.56 -12.79
CA ARG A 52 -1.59 -13.77 -13.55
C ARG A 52 -0.71 -14.97 -13.19
N MET A 53 0.61 -14.79 -13.15
CA MET A 53 1.56 -15.85 -12.79
C MET A 53 1.31 -16.41 -11.39
N ILE A 54 1.00 -15.55 -10.41
CA ILE A 54 0.72 -15.97 -9.05
C ILE A 54 -0.60 -16.74 -9.00
N LYS A 55 -1.65 -16.22 -9.61
CA LYS A 55 -2.97 -16.85 -9.60
C LYS A 55 -3.01 -18.15 -10.42
N GLU A 56 -2.21 -18.27 -11.48
CA GLU A 56 -2.05 -19.53 -12.22
C GLU A 56 -1.38 -20.62 -11.37
N LYS A 57 -0.32 -20.27 -10.63
CA LYS A 57 0.42 -21.25 -9.80
C LYS A 57 -0.26 -21.53 -8.46
N TYR A 58 -0.93 -20.52 -7.89
CA TYR A 58 -1.56 -20.56 -6.56
C TYR A 58 -2.97 -19.96 -6.62
N PRO A 59 -3.96 -20.61 -7.24
CA PRO A 59 -5.29 -20.06 -7.45
C PRO A 59 -6.03 -19.69 -6.16
N GLU A 60 -5.78 -20.41 -5.07
CA GLU A 60 -6.42 -20.18 -3.77
C GLU A 60 -5.76 -19.05 -2.95
N LEU A 61 -4.55 -18.62 -3.32
CA LEU A 61 -3.86 -17.55 -2.61
C LEU A 61 -4.56 -16.22 -2.86
N GLN A 62 -4.90 -15.51 -1.77
CA GLN A 62 -5.47 -14.17 -1.87
C GLN A 62 -4.41 -13.16 -2.33
N VAL A 63 -4.71 -12.42 -3.38
CA VAL A 63 -3.80 -11.44 -3.98
C VAL A 63 -4.43 -10.05 -4.00
N ILE A 64 -3.82 -9.13 -3.29
CA ILE A 64 -4.10 -7.70 -3.39
C ILE A 64 -3.09 -7.09 -4.35
N ALA A 65 -3.52 -6.21 -5.24
CA ALA A 65 -2.58 -5.46 -6.07
C ALA A 65 -2.93 -3.97 -6.15
N GLY A 66 -1.94 -3.16 -6.41
CA GLY A 66 -2.01 -1.71 -6.55
C GLY A 66 -0.62 -1.07 -6.65
N ASN A 67 -0.56 0.29 -6.64
CA ASN A 67 -1.72 1.16 -6.48
C ASN A 67 -2.25 1.63 -7.84
N VAL A 68 -3.53 1.87 -7.87
CA VAL A 68 -4.24 2.42 -9.03
C VAL A 68 -5.09 3.62 -8.62
N ALA A 69 -5.61 4.37 -9.59
CA ALA A 69 -6.43 5.55 -9.34
C ALA A 69 -7.58 5.72 -10.33
N THR A 70 -7.81 4.75 -11.21
CA THR A 70 -8.84 4.81 -12.26
C THR A 70 -9.63 3.52 -12.37
N GLY A 71 -10.87 3.61 -12.85
CA GLY A 71 -11.70 2.44 -13.10
C GLY A 71 -11.12 1.50 -14.16
N GLU A 72 -10.45 2.04 -15.18
CA GLU A 72 -9.78 1.24 -16.21
C GLU A 72 -8.67 0.36 -15.61
N ALA A 73 -7.80 0.96 -14.79
CA ALA A 73 -6.74 0.23 -14.10
C ALA A 73 -7.30 -0.83 -13.13
N THR A 74 -8.39 -0.49 -12.44
CA THR A 74 -9.10 -1.43 -11.55
C THR A 74 -9.60 -2.64 -12.33
N ARG A 75 -10.24 -2.41 -13.49
CA ARG A 75 -10.70 -3.49 -14.37
C ARG A 75 -9.54 -4.39 -14.79
N ALA A 76 -8.44 -3.81 -15.26
CA ALA A 76 -7.27 -4.57 -15.70
C ALA A 76 -6.71 -5.49 -14.61
N LEU A 77 -6.65 -5.00 -13.36
CA LEU A 77 -6.22 -5.81 -12.21
C LEU A 77 -7.21 -6.94 -11.90
N ILE A 78 -8.52 -6.66 -11.94
CA ILE A 78 -9.57 -7.67 -11.71
C ILE A 78 -9.51 -8.77 -12.78
N GLU A 79 -9.38 -8.38 -14.05
CA GLU A 79 -9.23 -9.33 -15.17
C GLU A 79 -7.93 -10.14 -15.08
N ALA A 80 -6.90 -9.61 -14.44
CA ALA A 80 -5.68 -10.36 -14.13
C ALA A 80 -5.85 -11.36 -12.98
N GLY A 81 -6.93 -11.25 -12.18
CA GLY A 81 -7.31 -12.22 -11.15
C GLY A 81 -7.08 -11.77 -9.70
N VAL A 82 -6.97 -10.48 -9.41
CA VAL A 82 -6.81 -10.01 -8.02
C VAL A 82 -8.08 -10.24 -7.20
N ASP A 83 -7.89 -10.45 -5.91
CA ASP A 83 -8.96 -10.61 -4.92
C ASP A 83 -9.33 -9.27 -4.25
N ALA A 84 -8.44 -8.27 -4.29
CA ALA A 84 -8.72 -6.89 -3.88
C ALA A 84 -7.81 -5.90 -4.60
N VAL A 85 -8.29 -4.65 -4.74
CA VAL A 85 -7.55 -3.57 -5.40
C VAL A 85 -7.18 -2.47 -4.41
N LYS A 86 -5.91 -2.06 -4.41
CA LYS A 86 -5.42 -0.97 -3.57
C LYS A 86 -5.36 0.34 -4.37
N VAL A 87 -6.07 1.35 -3.86
CA VAL A 87 -6.35 2.63 -4.55
C VAL A 87 -5.64 3.79 -3.88
N GLY A 88 -4.87 4.55 -4.65
CA GLY A 88 -4.22 5.77 -4.19
C GLY A 88 -2.88 6.02 -4.88
N ILE A 89 -2.82 7.07 -5.69
CA ILE A 89 -1.60 7.55 -6.34
C ILE A 89 -1.26 8.94 -5.81
N GLY A 90 -0.22 9.00 -4.98
CA GLY A 90 0.32 10.22 -4.42
C GLY A 90 -0.41 10.87 -3.25
N PRO A 91 -1.43 10.27 -2.57
CA PRO A 91 -2.13 10.94 -1.47
C PRO A 91 -1.39 10.88 -0.14
N GLY A 92 -0.37 10.05 0.00
CA GLY A 92 0.38 9.87 1.26
C GLY A 92 1.04 11.16 1.74
N SER A 93 1.08 11.37 3.05
CA SER A 93 1.61 12.62 3.66
C SER A 93 3.11 12.83 3.41
N ILE A 94 3.85 11.76 3.14
CA ILE A 94 5.30 11.76 2.86
C ILE A 94 5.60 11.42 1.40
N CYS A 95 4.56 11.26 0.56
CA CYS A 95 4.69 11.01 -0.87
C CYS A 95 4.85 12.33 -1.63
N THR A 96 5.83 12.41 -2.51
CA THR A 96 6.09 13.56 -3.38
C THR A 96 5.85 13.27 -4.86
N THR A 97 5.27 12.13 -5.21
CA THR A 97 4.97 11.74 -6.60
C THR A 97 4.18 12.83 -7.34
N ARG A 98 3.19 13.44 -6.69
CA ARG A 98 2.40 14.54 -7.28
C ARG A 98 3.22 15.77 -7.61
N VAL A 99 4.25 16.05 -6.81
CA VAL A 99 5.12 17.22 -6.98
C VAL A 99 6.25 16.93 -7.96
N VAL A 100 6.90 15.77 -7.83
CA VAL A 100 8.08 15.38 -8.63
C VAL A 100 7.68 14.90 -10.02
N ALA A 101 6.67 14.05 -10.11
CA ALA A 101 6.23 13.44 -11.37
C ALA A 101 4.98 14.11 -11.97
N GLY A 102 4.29 14.97 -11.23
CA GLY A 102 3.03 15.58 -11.67
C GLY A 102 1.88 14.57 -11.80
N ILE A 103 1.99 13.41 -11.19
CA ILE A 103 1.03 12.30 -11.32
C ILE A 103 0.23 12.15 -10.03
N GLY A 104 -1.08 12.03 -10.15
CA GLY A 104 -1.97 11.77 -9.02
C GLY A 104 -3.41 12.11 -9.34
N VAL A 105 -4.31 11.53 -8.55
CA VAL A 105 -5.76 11.80 -8.60
C VAL A 105 -6.21 12.15 -7.18
N PRO A 106 -7.13 13.11 -6.98
CA PRO A 106 -7.74 13.34 -5.67
C PRO A 106 -8.30 12.03 -5.10
N GLN A 107 -8.00 11.71 -3.84
CA GLN A 107 -8.22 10.36 -3.32
C GLN A 107 -9.68 9.92 -3.35
N ILE A 108 -10.63 10.78 -3.00
CA ILE A 108 -12.05 10.43 -3.03
C ILE A 108 -12.53 10.19 -4.47
N THR A 109 -12.07 10.98 -5.43
CA THR A 109 -12.35 10.74 -6.85
C THR A 109 -11.82 9.37 -7.29
N ALA A 110 -10.56 9.06 -6.95
CA ALA A 110 -9.96 7.77 -7.28
C ALA A 110 -10.75 6.59 -6.66
N VAL A 111 -11.17 6.73 -5.40
CA VAL A 111 -11.98 5.69 -4.71
C VAL A 111 -13.31 5.50 -5.42
N MET A 112 -14.02 6.58 -5.77
CA MET A 112 -15.31 6.49 -6.47
C MET A 112 -15.18 5.84 -7.85
N ASP A 113 -14.21 6.26 -8.66
CA ASP A 113 -13.97 5.73 -10.00
C ASP A 113 -13.62 4.23 -9.96
N CYS A 114 -12.74 3.84 -9.03
CA CYS A 114 -12.36 2.44 -8.84
C CYS A 114 -13.52 1.61 -8.31
N TYR A 115 -14.30 2.13 -7.36
CA TYR A 115 -15.46 1.46 -6.79
C TYR A 115 -16.54 1.18 -7.84
N GLU A 116 -16.83 2.13 -8.71
CA GLU A 116 -17.83 1.95 -9.76
C GLU A 116 -17.56 0.70 -10.61
N VAL A 117 -16.30 0.40 -10.88
CA VAL A 117 -15.89 -0.80 -11.61
C VAL A 117 -15.85 -2.02 -10.66
N ALA A 118 -15.13 -1.94 -9.57
CA ALA A 118 -14.89 -3.06 -8.65
C ALA A 118 -16.17 -3.67 -8.10
N ASN A 119 -17.17 -2.82 -7.80
CA ASN A 119 -18.47 -3.25 -7.28
C ASN A 119 -19.24 -4.15 -8.27
N ARG A 120 -19.08 -3.96 -9.58
CA ARG A 120 -19.71 -4.81 -10.60
C ARG A 120 -19.15 -6.24 -10.63
N TYR A 121 -17.91 -6.40 -10.14
CA TYR A 121 -17.22 -7.69 -10.06
C TYR A 121 -17.24 -8.28 -8.63
N GLY A 122 -17.80 -7.56 -7.66
CA GLY A 122 -17.77 -7.97 -6.25
C GLY A 122 -16.38 -7.96 -5.62
N VAL A 123 -15.43 -7.20 -6.18
CA VAL A 123 -14.05 -7.10 -5.70
C VAL A 123 -13.92 -5.91 -4.74
N PRO A 124 -13.43 -6.12 -3.51
CA PRO A 124 -13.25 -5.04 -2.55
C PRO A 124 -12.11 -4.09 -2.94
N ILE A 125 -12.22 -2.82 -2.50
CA ILE A 125 -11.16 -1.84 -2.66
C ILE A 125 -10.65 -1.31 -1.33
N ILE A 126 -9.36 -1.00 -1.30
CA ILE A 126 -8.63 -0.46 -0.15
C ILE A 126 -8.25 0.99 -0.48
N ALA A 127 -8.79 1.96 0.25
CA ALA A 127 -8.39 3.37 0.14
C ALA A 127 -7.05 3.58 0.87
N ASP A 128 -5.98 3.79 0.11
CA ASP A 128 -4.62 3.89 0.62
C ASP A 128 -4.08 5.31 0.53
N GLY A 129 -3.87 5.93 1.68
CA GLY A 129 -3.24 7.23 1.83
C GLY A 129 -4.20 8.42 1.88
N GLY A 130 -3.66 9.56 2.35
CA GLY A 130 -4.39 10.82 2.45
C GLY A 130 -5.30 10.94 3.67
N ILE A 131 -5.42 9.93 4.50
CA ILE A 131 -6.26 9.90 5.69
C ILE A 131 -5.49 10.51 6.87
N LYS A 132 -6.01 11.61 7.39
CA LYS A 132 -5.43 12.36 8.52
C LYS A 132 -6.34 12.39 9.74
N TYR A 133 -7.64 12.30 9.53
CA TYR A 133 -8.68 12.41 10.55
C TYR A 133 -9.71 11.29 10.42
N SER A 134 -10.44 10.99 11.49
CA SER A 134 -11.54 10.01 11.49
C SER A 134 -12.59 10.30 10.42
N GLY A 135 -12.91 11.58 10.18
CA GLY A 135 -13.83 11.98 9.11
C GLY A 135 -13.35 11.58 7.69
N ASP A 136 -12.04 11.43 7.47
CA ASP A 136 -11.53 10.98 6.18
C ASP A 136 -11.77 9.48 5.98
N ILE A 137 -11.76 8.70 7.06
CA ILE A 137 -12.16 7.28 7.04
C ILE A 137 -13.62 7.18 6.60
N THR A 138 -14.51 7.94 7.27
CA THR A 138 -15.95 7.96 6.95
C THR A 138 -16.20 8.33 5.49
N LYS A 139 -15.52 9.36 4.98
CA LYS A 139 -15.61 9.76 3.56
C LYS A 139 -15.15 8.68 2.60
N SER A 140 -14.03 8.01 2.93
CA SER A 140 -13.50 6.92 2.10
C SER A 140 -14.46 5.74 2.02
N ILE A 141 -15.04 5.34 3.14
CA ILE A 141 -16.04 4.26 3.19
C ILE A 141 -17.32 4.68 2.44
N ALA A 142 -17.81 5.91 2.66
CA ALA A 142 -18.97 6.44 1.95
C ALA A 142 -18.74 6.54 0.41
N ALA A 143 -17.51 6.76 -0.02
CA ALA A 143 -17.12 6.77 -1.43
C ALA A 143 -17.01 5.36 -2.05
N GLY A 144 -17.11 4.30 -1.24
CA GLY A 144 -17.12 2.92 -1.69
C GLY A 144 -15.92 2.06 -1.26
N ALA A 145 -14.98 2.60 -0.47
CA ALA A 145 -13.90 1.79 0.06
C ALA A 145 -14.42 0.77 1.10
N ASN A 146 -13.89 -0.44 1.05
CA ASN A 146 -14.19 -1.48 2.04
C ASN A 146 -13.21 -1.43 3.21
N VAL A 147 -11.98 -0.97 2.96
CA VAL A 147 -10.87 -0.89 3.92
C VAL A 147 -10.11 0.41 3.71
N CYS A 148 -9.58 0.99 4.79
CA CYS A 148 -8.69 2.14 4.76
C CYS A 148 -7.27 1.74 5.19
N MET A 149 -6.27 2.11 4.39
CA MET A 149 -4.87 1.98 4.74
C MET A 149 -4.30 3.34 5.16
N MET A 150 -3.72 3.38 6.35
CA MET A 150 -3.28 4.62 6.99
C MET A 150 -1.82 4.51 7.43
N GLY A 151 -0.98 5.45 6.99
CA GLY A 151 0.43 5.53 7.40
C GLY A 151 0.64 6.52 8.54
N SER A 152 0.51 7.82 8.26
CA SER A 152 0.84 8.88 9.22
C SER A 152 -0.01 8.88 10.49
N MET A 153 -1.24 8.38 10.46
CA MET A 153 -2.06 8.26 11.66
C MET A 153 -1.44 7.36 12.70
N PHE A 154 -0.81 6.27 12.27
CA PHE A 154 -0.20 5.27 13.16
C PHE A 154 1.32 5.38 13.29
N ALA A 155 1.99 6.12 12.41
CA ALA A 155 3.44 6.22 12.40
C ALA A 155 4.04 6.77 13.71
N GLY A 156 3.28 7.57 14.47
CA GLY A 156 3.68 8.11 15.78
C GLY A 156 3.39 7.19 16.98
N CYS A 157 2.77 6.03 16.77
CA CYS A 157 2.42 5.11 17.86
C CYS A 157 3.60 4.27 18.32
N ASP A 158 3.53 3.75 19.55
CA ASP A 158 4.58 2.90 20.13
C ASP A 158 4.81 1.63 19.29
N GLU A 159 3.74 1.04 18.78
CA GLU A 159 3.74 -0.21 17.99
C GLU A 159 4.30 -0.03 16.59
N SER A 160 4.40 1.20 16.09
CA SER A 160 4.98 1.50 14.79
C SER A 160 6.51 1.42 14.84
N PRO A 161 7.17 0.91 13.80
CA PRO A 161 8.63 0.97 13.73
C PRO A 161 9.12 2.44 13.62
N GLY A 162 10.41 2.64 13.88
CA GLY A 162 11.05 3.95 13.83
C GLY A 162 11.64 4.36 15.18
N THR A 163 12.67 5.16 15.11
CA THR A 163 13.37 5.68 16.30
C THR A 163 12.66 6.90 16.88
N PHE A 164 12.80 7.08 18.18
CA PHE A 164 12.34 8.28 18.86
C PHE A 164 13.38 9.40 18.75
N GLU A 165 12.89 10.61 18.58
CA GLU A 165 13.70 11.83 18.64
C GLU A 165 13.05 12.85 19.56
N LEU A 166 13.89 13.58 20.33
CA LEU A 166 13.48 14.74 21.09
C LEU A 166 13.81 15.99 20.28
N TYR A 167 12.82 16.80 19.98
CA TYR A 167 13.02 18.06 19.26
C TYR A 167 12.19 19.17 19.90
N GLN A 168 12.81 20.26 20.30
CA GLN A 168 12.18 21.39 20.99
C GLN A 168 11.29 20.98 22.16
N GLY A 169 11.78 20.05 23.00
CA GLY A 169 11.06 19.54 24.17
C GLY A 169 9.88 18.60 23.87
N ARG A 170 9.67 18.22 22.61
CA ARG A 170 8.61 17.30 22.21
C ARG A 170 9.19 15.99 21.67
N LYS A 171 8.49 14.90 21.92
CA LYS A 171 8.84 13.57 21.43
C LYS A 171 8.25 13.33 20.04
N PHE A 172 9.06 12.86 19.11
CA PHE A 172 8.72 12.50 17.75
C PHE A 172 9.18 11.10 17.42
N LYS A 173 8.61 10.51 16.36
CA LYS A 173 9.15 9.33 15.70
C LYS A 173 9.61 9.67 14.29
N VAL A 174 10.69 9.06 13.85
CA VAL A 174 11.15 9.14 12.46
C VAL A 174 10.18 8.36 11.59
N TYR A 175 9.76 8.98 10.50
CA TYR A 175 8.83 8.42 9.53
C TYR A 175 9.30 8.73 8.12
N ARG A 176 9.36 7.71 7.26
CA ARG A 176 9.85 7.88 5.89
C ARG A 176 8.90 7.28 4.86
N GLY A 177 8.81 7.91 3.68
CA GLY A 177 8.10 7.39 2.53
C GLY A 177 8.84 6.23 1.87
N MET A 178 8.09 5.32 1.25
CA MET A 178 8.64 4.21 0.46
C MET A 178 9.52 4.72 -0.71
N GLY A 179 9.23 5.91 -1.25
CA GLY A 179 10.00 6.58 -2.30
C GLY A 179 11.11 7.50 -1.79
N SER A 180 11.41 7.51 -0.48
CA SER A 180 12.59 8.23 0.05
C SER A 180 13.89 7.50 -0.34
N ILE A 181 15.00 8.23 -0.38
CA ILE A 181 16.33 7.65 -0.71
C ILE A 181 16.64 6.49 0.25
N ALA A 182 16.51 6.71 1.56
CA ALA A 182 16.81 5.68 2.55
C ALA A 182 15.90 4.44 2.43
N ALA A 183 14.62 4.59 2.07
CA ALA A 183 13.75 3.46 1.83
C ALA A 183 14.17 2.69 0.57
N MET A 184 14.50 3.39 -0.52
CA MET A 184 14.93 2.77 -1.77
C MET A 184 16.28 2.04 -1.61
N GLU A 185 17.22 2.58 -0.87
CA GLU A 185 18.49 1.92 -0.55
C GLU A 185 18.30 0.64 0.27
N ASN A 186 17.21 0.57 1.05
CA ASN A 186 16.85 -0.58 1.88
C ASN A 186 15.81 -1.52 1.23
N GLY A 187 15.55 -1.44 -0.08
CA GLY A 187 14.82 -2.45 -0.82
C GLY A 187 13.57 -2.01 -1.57
N SER A 188 13.12 -0.73 -1.49
CA SER A 188 11.90 -0.29 -2.17
C SER A 188 12.10 0.22 -3.61
N LYS A 189 13.26 -0.02 -4.23
CA LYS A 189 13.58 0.43 -5.59
C LYS A 189 12.65 -0.15 -6.65
N ASP A 190 12.26 -1.40 -6.49
CA ASP A 190 11.37 -2.12 -7.37
C ASP A 190 9.98 -1.50 -7.46
N ARG A 191 9.46 -0.97 -6.35
CA ARG A 191 8.19 -0.26 -6.30
C ARG A 191 8.13 0.95 -7.25
N TYR A 192 9.29 1.61 -7.48
CA TYR A 192 9.43 2.82 -8.28
C TYR A 192 10.16 2.57 -9.62
N PHE A 193 10.31 1.31 -10.02
CA PHE A 193 10.98 0.92 -11.27
C PHE A 193 12.42 1.44 -11.39
N GLN A 194 13.14 1.51 -10.26
CA GLN A 194 14.49 2.07 -10.17
C GLN A 194 15.55 1.03 -9.77
N GLN A 195 15.31 -0.26 -9.94
CA GLN A 195 16.24 -1.33 -9.56
C GLN A 195 17.61 -1.14 -10.21
N ASP A 196 17.64 -0.78 -11.50
CA ASP A 196 18.86 -0.63 -12.31
C ASP A 196 19.30 0.82 -12.45
N ALA A 197 18.68 1.74 -11.71
CA ALA A 197 18.98 3.17 -11.81
C ALA A 197 20.36 3.48 -11.22
N LYS A 198 21.22 4.16 -12.03
CA LYS A 198 22.53 4.64 -11.56
C LYS A 198 22.41 5.74 -10.51
N LYS A 199 21.34 6.51 -10.56
CA LYS A 199 21.01 7.57 -9.60
C LYS A 199 19.54 7.48 -9.26
N LEU A 200 19.22 7.40 -7.96
CA LEU A 200 17.86 7.35 -7.48
C LEU A 200 17.19 8.73 -7.57
N VAL A 201 15.95 8.73 -8.03
CA VAL A 201 15.07 9.90 -8.04
C VAL A 201 14.03 9.71 -6.91
N PRO A 202 14.07 10.52 -5.85
CA PRO A 202 13.16 10.36 -4.74
C PRO A 202 11.74 10.81 -5.11
N GLU A 203 10.75 9.99 -4.75
CA GLU A 203 9.32 10.30 -4.79
C GLU A 203 8.68 10.27 -3.39
N GLY A 204 9.48 10.45 -2.37
CA GLY A 204 9.09 10.51 -0.97
C GLY A 204 10.14 11.22 -0.13
N VAL A 205 9.71 11.64 1.05
CA VAL A 205 10.56 12.34 2.01
C VAL A 205 10.73 11.53 3.29
N GLU A 206 11.78 11.85 4.02
CA GLU A 206 11.97 11.46 5.41
C GLU A 206 11.57 12.63 6.30
N GLY A 207 10.89 12.33 7.39
CA GLY A 207 10.39 13.36 8.29
C GLY A 207 10.13 12.82 9.69
N ARG A 208 9.48 13.65 10.47
CA ARG A 208 9.11 13.36 11.85
C ARG A 208 7.59 13.44 11.97
N VAL A 209 7.03 12.52 12.76
CA VAL A 209 5.63 12.59 13.21
C VAL A 209 5.59 12.74 14.72
N ALA A 210 4.64 13.51 15.22
CA ALA A 210 4.45 13.66 16.65
C ALA A 210 4.20 12.29 17.28
N TYR A 211 4.85 12.02 18.41
CA TYR A 211 4.57 10.82 19.20
C TYR A 211 3.14 10.87 19.74
N LYS A 212 2.44 9.75 19.67
CA LYS A 212 1.00 9.65 19.98
C LYS A 212 0.68 8.65 21.11
N GLY A 213 1.68 7.95 21.66
CA GLY A 213 1.45 6.87 22.62
C GLY A 213 1.03 5.57 21.95
N HIS A 214 0.29 4.75 22.67
CA HIS A 214 -0.22 3.48 22.15
C HIS A 214 -1.28 3.68 21.07
N VAL A 215 -1.38 2.73 20.15
CA VAL A 215 -2.32 2.78 19.01
C VAL A 215 -3.79 2.90 19.47
N GLU A 216 -4.13 2.34 20.61
CA GLU A 216 -5.46 2.46 21.21
C GLU A 216 -5.88 3.92 21.42
N ALA A 217 -4.94 4.82 21.78
CA ALA A 217 -5.23 6.24 21.96
C ALA A 217 -5.52 6.97 20.64
N VAL A 218 -5.23 6.39 19.50
CA VAL A 218 -5.44 6.98 18.17
C VAL A 218 -6.68 6.40 17.48
N SER A 219 -7.10 5.21 17.87
CA SER A 219 -8.22 4.48 17.26
C SER A 219 -9.60 4.82 17.83
N TYR A 220 -9.66 5.76 18.77
CA TYR A 220 -10.93 6.29 19.34
C TYR A 220 -11.48 7.45 18.54
#